data_7d58fef6f521c7751c2c1aaa756f0ecf
#
_entry.id   7d58fef6f521c7751c2c1aaa756f0ecf
#
_cell.length_a   1.000
_cell.length_b   1.000
_cell.length_c   1.000
_cell.angle_alpha   90.00
_cell.angle_beta   90.00
_cell.angle_gamma   90.00
#
_symmetry.space_group_name_H-M   'P 1'
#
loop_
_entity.id
_entity.type
_entity.pdbx_description
1 polymer ?
#
loop_
_entity_poly.entity_id
_entity_poly.type
_entity_poly.pdbx_seq_one_letter_code
_entity_poly.pdbx_strand_id
1 'polypeptide(L)'
;MKNDYLVLGDKEAPVKIEVFLNYACPYCATFYELVDTILPPYIENKQVVVVVKHYDKPREMLLPGTLINANLDYSQPEKTLEIISELFKEQSTWDKFSSHEIKKYIEEKYGLEEQFSNIDRSLLITAEAIERNVKMVPTVFINELEFQYPREIFADELKEVIETQLKKVGV
;
A
#
# COMPACT_ATOMS: atom_id res chain seq x y z
N MET A 1 -2.91 -12.50 17.52
CA MET A 1 -2.29 -11.27 16.99
C MET A 1 -3.25 -10.60 16.01
N LYS A 2 -3.62 -9.39 16.29
CA LYS A 2 -4.42 -8.64 15.31
C LYS A 2 -3.54 -8.33 14.11
N ASN A 3 -3.93 -8.80 12.94
CA ASN A 3 -3.33 -8.38 11.68
C ASN A 3 -3.78 -6.94 11.42
N ASP A 4 -3.06 -5.99 11.97
CA ASP A 4 -3.39 -4.58 11.86
C ASP A 4 -2.89 -4.02 10.51
N TYR A 5 -3.32 -4.67 9.43
CA TYR A 5 -3.11 -4.13 8.09
C TYR A 5 -3.98 -2.90 7.88
N LEU A 6 -3.51 -1.98 7.06
CA LEU A 6 -4.33 -0.87 6.62
C LEU A 6 -5.35 -1.39 5.60
N VAL A 7 -6.62 -1.20 5.91
CA VAL A 7 -7.72 -1.69 5.09
C VAL A 7 -8.59 -0.52 4.66
N LEU A 8 -8.81 -0.40 3.37
CA LEU A 8 -9.67 0.61 2.76
C LEU A 8 -10.89 -0.08 2.18
N GLY A 9 -12.05 0.12 2.78
CA GLY A 9 -13.30 -0.49 2.37
C GLY A 9 -13.82 -1.56 3.32
N ASP A 10 -14.88 -2.23 2.91
CA ASP A 10 -15.54 -3.28 3.69
C ASP A 10 -14.75 -4.59 3.59
N LYS A 11 -14.36 -5.15 4.73
CA LYS A 11 -13.59 -6.40 4.79
C LYS A 11 -14.31 -7.60 4.15
N GLU A 12 -15.64 -7.53 4.05
CA GLU A 12 -16.46 -8.58 3.46
C GLU A 12 -16.70 -8.37 1.95
N ALA A 13 -16.07 -7.36 1.36
CA ALA A 13 -16.22 -7.10 -0.07
C ALA A 13 -15.74 -8.29 -0.91
N PRO A 14 -16.47 -8.63 -2.00
CA PRO A 14 -16.18 -9.81 -2.82
C PRO A 14 -14.87 -9.74 -3.59
N VAL A 15 -14.37 -8.55 -3.87
CA VAL A 15 -13.08 -8.38 -4.54
C VAL A 15 -12.07 -7.78 -3.58
N LYS A 16 -11.05 -8.56 -3.25
CA LYS A 16 -9.97 -8.15 -2.37
C LYS A 16 -8.73 -7.80 -3.18
N ILE A 17 -8.26 -6.58 -3.03
CA ILE A 17 -7.03 -6.11 -3.64
C ILE A 17 -5.98 -5.96 -2.55
N GLU A 18 -4.94 -6.79 -2.60
CA GLU A 18 -3.80 -6.73 -1.68
C GLU A 18 -2.61 -6.15 -2.43
N VAL A 19 -2.02 -5.08 -1.92
CA VAL A 19 -0.87 -4.47 -2.56
C VAL A 19 0.34 -4.48 -1.63
N PHE A 20 1.41 -5.13 -2.09
CA PHE A 20 2.74 -5.04 -1.49
C PHE A 20 3.46 -3.88 -2.15
N LEU A 21 3.78 -2.87 -1.38
CA LEU A 21 4.33 -1.62 -1.91
C LEU A 21 5.41 -1.03 -0.99
N ASN A 22 6.06 0.01 -1.48
CA ASN A 22 6.93 0.87 -0.68
C ASN A 22 6.65 2.32 -1.08
N TYR A 23 6.58 3.21 -0.11
CA TYR A 23 6.21 4.62 -0.36
C TYR A 23 7.23 5.37 -1.22
N ALA A 24 8.48 4.90 -1.30
CA ALA A 24 9.52 5.51 -2.14
C ALA A 24 9.56 4.95 -3.57
N CYS A 25 8.79 3.93 -3.86
CA CYS A 25 8.77 3.30 -5.18
C CYS A 25 7.90 4.08 -6.16
N PRO A 26 8.44 4.58 -7.28
CA PRO A 26 7.63 5.36 -8.25
C PRO A 26 6.51 4.55 -8.88
N TYR A 27 6.73 3.28 -9.16
CA TYR A 27 5.70 2.40 -9.73
C TYR A 27 4.59 2.08 -8.71
N CYS A 28 4.92 2.09 -7.42
CA CYS A 28 3.94 1.99 -6.35
C CYS A 28 3.07 3.23 -6.29
N ALA A 29 3.66 4.42 -6.48
CA ALA A 29 2.92 5.68 -6.56
C ALA A 29 1.93 5.67 -7.73
N THR A 30 2.36 5.17 -8.89
CA THR A 30 1.52 5.04 -10.08
C THR A 30 0.31 4.14 -9.80
N PHE A 31 0.53 3.00 -9.17
CA PHE A 31 -0.58 2.11 -8.81
C PHE A 31 -1.50 2.75 -7.77
N TYR A 32 -0.94 3.41 -6.75
CA TYR A 32 -1.75 4.01 -5.69
C TYR A 32 -2.63 5.16 -6.21
N GLU A 33 -2.20 5.84 -7.27
CA GLU A 33 -3.06 6.81 -7.96
C GLU A 33 -4.34 6.16 -8.46
N LEU A 34 -4.28 4.90 -8.92
CA LEU A 34 -5.48 4.14 -9.31
C LEU A 34 -6.38 3.84 -8.11
N VAL A 35 -5.79 3.57 -6.94
CA VAL A 35 -6.55 3.39 -5.70
C VAL A 35 -7.33 4.66 -5.38
N ASP A 36 -6.72 5.82 -5.56
CA ASP A 36 -7.35 7.11 -5.25
C ASP A 36 -8.37 7.56 -6.31
N THR A 37 -8.23 7.14 -7.57
CA THR A 37 -9.03 7.66 -8.69
C THR A 37 -10.02 6.68 -9.27
N ILE A 38 -9.71 5.38 -9.29
CA ILE A 38 -10.54 4.35 -9.92
C ILE A 38 -11.40 3.60 -8.91
N LEU A 39 -10.82 3.29 -7.74
CA LEU A 39 -11.46 2.40 -6.78
C LEU A 39 -12.56 3.03 -5.90
N PRO A 40 -12.63 4.36 -5.66
CA PRO A 40 -13.62 4.89 -4.73
C PRO A 40 -15.07 4.44 -4.97
N PRO A 41 -15.61 4.44 -6.19
CA PRO A 41 -16.99 3.97 -6.40
C PRO A 41 -17.19 2.50 -6.01
N TYR A 42 -16.20 1.64 -6.32
CA TYR A 42 -16.25 0.22 -5.96
C TYR A 42 -16.18 0.01 -4.46
N ILE A 43 -15.38 0.83 -3.78
CA ILE A 43 -15.22 0.77 -2.33
C ILE A 43 -16.52 1.23 -1.64
N GLU A 44 -17.10 2.34 -2.08
CA GLU A 44 -18.36 2.86 -1.55
C GLU A 44 -19.51 1.86 -1.72
N ASN A 45 -19.52 1.14 -2.83
CA ASN A 45 -20.52 0.12 -3.12
C ASN A 45 -20.23 -1.23 -2.45
N LYS A 46 -19.22 -1.31 -1.59
CA LYS A 46 -18.80 -2.54 -0.89
C LYS A 46 -18.42 -3.68 -1.83
N GLN A 47 -17.97 -3.35 -3.02
CA GLN A 47 -17.56 -4.31 -4.04
C GLN A 47 -16.08 -4.66 -3.97
N VAL A 48 -15.27 -3.71 -3.51
CA VAL A 48 -13.81 -3.83 -3.41
C VAL A 48 -13.33 -3.42 -2.02
N VAL A 49 -12.38 -4.20 -1.51
CA VAL A 49 -11.58 -3.84 -0.33
C VAL A 49 -10.11 -3.82 -0.72
N VAL A 50 -9.38 -2.82 -0.25
CA VAL A 50 -7.94 -2.70 -0.51
C VAL A 50 -7.19 -2.93 0.80
N VAL A 51 -6.20 -3.82 0.77
CA VAL A 51 -5.31 -4.07 1.90
C VAL A 51 -3.91 -3.60 1.52
N VAL A 52 -3.43 -2.59 2.24
CA VAL A 52 -2.12 -1.98 1.98
C VAL A 52 -1.07 -2.65 2.86
N LYS A 53 -0.05 -3.22 2.21
CA LYS A 53 1.03 -3.93 2.88
C LYS A 53 2.36 -3.33 2.49
N HIS A 54 2.95 -2.55 3.39
CA HIS A 54 4.26 -1.96 3.13
C HIS A 54 5.36 -3.03 3.30
N TYR A 55 6.00 -3.38 2.20
CA TYR A 55 7.08 -4.36 2.20
C TYR A 55 8.43 -3.62 2.32
N ASP A 56 9.08 -3.78 3.46
CA ASP A 56 10.37 -3.14 3.77
C ASP A 56 11.52 -3.93 3.14
N LYS A 57 11.49 -4.03 1.80
CA LYS A 57 12.54 -4.70 1.04
C LYS A 57 13.86 -3.93 1.17
N PRO A 58 14.98 -4.61 1.51
CA PRO A 58 16.26 -3.92 1.75
C PRO A 58 16.93 -3.49 0.44
N ARG A 59 16.55 -2.31 -0.07
CA ARG A 59 17.17 -1.65 -1.22
C ARG A 59 17.37 -0.18 -0.89
N GLU A 60 18.53 0.36 -1.29
CA GLU A 60 18.90 1.73 -1.00
C GLU A 60 17.85 2.74 -1.45
N MET A 61 17.37 2.61 -2.68
CA MET A 61 16.36 3.54 -3.21
C MET A 61 15.01 3.48 -2.48
N LEU A 62 14.73 2.39 -1.77
CA LEU A 62 13.48 2.21 -1.02
C LEU A 62 13.60 2.64 0.44
N LEU A 63 14.81 2.92 0.91
CA LEU A 63 15.06 3.28 2.31
C LEU A 63 14.20 4.47 2.80
N PRO A 64 14.05 5.57 2.05
CA PRO A 64 13.18 6.65 2.52
C PRO A 64 11.75 6.21 2.84
N GLY A 65 11.17 5.34 2.02
CA GLY A 65 9.83 4.79 2.27
C GLY A 65 9.79 3.88 3.49
N THR A 66 10.81 3.08 3.69
CA THR A 66 10.95 2.21 4.87
C THR A 66 11.04 3.03 6.17
N LEU A 67 11.78 4.14 6.14
CA LEU A 67 11.87 5.06 7.27
C LEU A 67 10.54 5.73 7.57
N ILE A 68 9.80 6.15 6.54
CA ILE A 68 8.46 6.70 6.72
C ILE A 68 7.55 5.66 7.36
N ASN A 69 7.56 4.42 6.86
CA ASN A 69 6.74 3.35 7.38
C ASN A 69 6.96 3.10 8.88
N ALA A 70 8.21 3.21 9.33
CA ALA A 70 8.55 3.04 10.74
C ALA A 70 7.91 4.09 11.65
N ASN A 71 7.48 5.22 11.10
CA ASN A 71 6.92 6.35 11.84
C ASN A 71 5.39 6.50 11.68
N LEU A 72 4.75 5.70 10.84
CA LEU A 72 3.29 5.78 10.65
C LEU A 72 2.53 5.23 11.84
N ASP A 73 1.44 5.88 12.19
CA ASP A 73 0.58 5.46 13.29
C ASP A 73 -0.55 4.55 12.79
N TYR A 74 -0.32 3.26 12.85
CA TYR A 74 -1.29 2.25 12.41
C TYR A 74 -2.50 2.12 13.35
N SER A 75 -2.47 2.76 14.52
CA SER A 75 -3.62 2.80 15.43
C SER A 75 -4.70 3.78 14.96
N GLN A 76 -4.37 4.63 13.98
CA GLN A 76 -5.28 5.58 13.36
C GLN A 76 -5.38 5.32 11.86
N PRO A 77 -6.02 4.20 11.44
CA PRO A 77 -5.95 3.74 10.06
C PRO A 77 -6.50 4.72 9.03
N GLU A 78 -7.60 5.39 9.31
CA GLU A 78 -8.19 6.36 8.37
C GLU A 78 -7.26 7.54 8.11
N LYS A 79 -6.72 8.12 9.17
CA LYS A 79 -5.77 9.22 9.08
C LYS A 79 -4.48 8.79 8.37
N THR A 80 -3.99 7.60 8.70
CA THR A 80 -2.77 7.06 8.09
C THR A 80 -2.95 6.81 6.60
N LEU A 81 -4.11 6.32 6.17
CA LEU A 81 -4.42 6.15 4.73
C LEU A 81 -4.44 7.49 3.99
N GLU A 82 -4.96 8.55 4.61
CA GLU A 82 -4.92 9.90 4.04
C GLU A 82 -3.47 10.39 3.88
N ILE A 83 -2.64 10.16 4.90
CA ILE A 83 -1.22 10.51 4.85
C ILE A 83 -0.50 9.74 3.74
N ILE A 84 -0.79 8.46 3.59
CA ILE A 84 -0.20 7.62 2.53
C ILE A 84 -0.52 8.18 1.14
N SER A 85 -1.78 8.54 0.88
CA SER A 85 -2.18 9.16 -0.38
C SER A 85 -1.38 10.43 -0.65
N GLU A 86 -1.22 11.27 0.36
CA GLU A 86 -0.46 12.51 0.25
C GLU A 86 1.04 12.26 0.02
N LEU A 87 1.61 11.30 0.75
CA LEU A 87 3.02 10.92 0.59
C LEU A 87 3.32 10.45 -0.84
N PHE A 88 2.45 9.65 -1.43
CA PHE A 88 2.63 9.23 -2.83
C PHE A 88 2.53 10.41 -3.80
N LYS A 89 1.58 11.31 -3.60
CA LYS A 89 1.44 12.51 -4.44
C LYS A 89 2.66 13.42 -4.37
N GLU A 90 3.30 13.48 -3.22
CA GLU A 90 4.47 14.33 -2.97
C GLU A 90 5.79 13.55 -2.99
N GLN A 91 5.79 12.34 -3.52
CA GLN A 91 6.96 11.45 -3.50
C GLN A 91 8.23 12.13 -4.03
N SER A 92 8.14 12.89 -5.11
CA SER A 92 9.29 13.58 -5.70
C SER A 92 9.90 14.64 -4.78
N THR A 93 9.16 15.12 -3.79
CA THR A 93 9.67 16.08 -2.81
C THR A 93 10.64 15.43 -1.83
N TRP A 94 10.36 14.21 -1.39
CA TRP A 94 11.09 13.58 -0.29
C TRP A 94 11.87 12.31 -0.65
N ASP A 95 11.70 11.76 -1.84
CA ASP A 95 12.27 10.45 -2.21
C ASP A 95 13.81 10.41 -2.19
N LYS A 96 14.46 11.56 -2.27
CA LYS A 96 15.93 11.69 -2.24
C LYS A 96 16.45 12.28 -0.93
N PHE A 97 15.59 12.45 0.05
CA PHE A 97 16.00 12.95 1.35
C PHE A 97 16.90 11.93 2.07
N SER A 98 17.85 12.44 2.86
CA SER A 98 18.63 11.62 3.78
C SER A 98 17.73 11.08 4.89
N SER A 99 18.21 10.10 5.64
CA SER A 99 17.47 9.56 6.79
C SER A 99 17.05 10.64 7.79
N HIS A 100 17.95 11.58 8.07
CA HIS A 100 17.67 12.69 8.97
C HIS A 100 16.61 13.62 8.41
N GLU A 101 16.69 13.94 7.13
CA GLU A 101 15.72 14.81 6.45
C GLU A 101 14.33 14.18 6.37
N ILE A 102 14.23 12.87 6.12
CA ILE A 102 12.97 12.14 6.16
C ILE A 102 12.32 12.25 7.54
N LYS A 103 13.08 11.95 8.58
CA LYS A 103 12.59 11.99 9.96
C LYS A 103 12.06 13.38 10.32
N LYS A 104 12.81 14.41 9.98
CA LYS A 104 12.42 15.80 10.21
C LYS A 104 11.16 16.18 9.43
N TYR A 105 11.08 15.77 8.15
CA TYR A 105 9.97 16.06 7.27
C TYR A 105 8.64 15.51 7.81
N ILE A 106 8.61 14.25 8.20
CA ILE A 106 7.38 13.61 8.69
C ILE A 106 7.01 14.09 10.11
N GLU A 107 7.99 14.43 10.93
CA GLU A 107 7.75 15.00 12.24
C GLU A 107 7.13 16.41 12.12
N GLU A 108 7.71 17.28 11.32
CA GLU A 108 7.23 18.65 11.14
C GLU A 108 5.88 18.70 10.42
N LYS A 109 5.69 17.86 9.40
CA LYS A 109 4.48 17.89 8.59
C LYS A 109 3.30 17.16 9.23
N TYR A 110 3.54 16.03 9.86
CA TYR A 110 2.48 15.12 10.36
C TYR A 110 2.53 14.89 11.87
N GLY A 111 3.53 15.39 12.55
CA GLY A 111 3.71 15.13 13.98
C GLY A 111 3.99 13.67 14.31
N LEU A 112 4.56 12.93 13.36
CA LEU A 112 4.82 11.51 13.52
C LEU A 112 6.22 11.25 14.08
N GLU A 113 6.31 10.20 14.90
CA GLU A 113 7.56 9.71 15.46
C GLU A 113 7.63 8.19 15.32
N GLU A 114 8.80 7.63 15.55
CA GLU A 114 9.05 6.19 15.40
C GLU A 114 8.14 5.36 16.31
N GLN A 115 7.53 4.32 15.73
CA GLN A 115 6.61 3.41 16.41
C GLN A 115 7.25 2.03 16.50
N PHE A 116 7.66 1.60 17.68
CA PHE A 116 8.28 0.26 17.85
C PHE A 116 7.36 -0.88 17.44
N SER A 117 6.06 -0.73 17.62
CA SER A 117 5.06 -1.73 17.21
C SER A 117 5.08 -2.00 15.70
N ASN A 118 5.61 -1.08 14.90
CA ASN A 118 5.69 -1.25 13.44
C ASN A 118 6.73 -2.29 13.02
N ILE A 119 7.68 -2.62 13.89
CA ILE A 119 8.70 -3.66 13.64
C ILE A 119 8.02 -5.01 13.44
N ASP A 120 7.11 -5.40 14.33
CA ASP A 120 6.40 -6.68 14.23
C ASP A 120 5.56 -6.77 12.97
N ARG A 121 4.88 -5.69 12.60
CA ARG A 121 4.10 -5.62 11.35
C ARG A 121 5.00 -5.76 10.13
N SER A 122 6.11 -5.07 10.12
CA SER A 122 7.09 -5.15 9.04
C SER A 122 7.62 -6.57 8.85
N LEU A 123 7.95 -7.24 9.94
CA LEU A 123 8.40 -8.64 9.91
C LEU A 123 7.30 -9.58 9.42
N LEU A 124 6.06 -9.37 9.84
CA LEU A 124 4.92 -10.16 9.41
C LEU A 124 4.68 -10.02 7.90
N ILE A 125 4.70 -8.80 7.39
CA ILE A 125 4.52 -8.53 5.95
C ILE A 125 5.68 -9.12 5.15
N THR A 126 6.90 -9.00 5.65
CA THR A 126 8.09 -9.59 5.01
C THR A 126 7.97 -11.12 4.93
N ALA A 127 7.55 -11.76 6.01
CA ALA A 127 7.33 -13.21 6.04
C ALA A 127 6.25 -13.63 5.04
N GLU A 128 5.15 -12.88 4.98
CA GLU A 128 4.08 -13.13 4.01
C GLU A 128 4.55 -12.95 2.57
N ALA A 129 5.32 -11.91 2.30
CA ALA A 129 5.89 -11.67 0.97
C ALA A 129 6.79 -12.82 0.52
N ILE A 130 7.63 -13.33 1.41
CA ILE A 130 8.51 -14.47 1.13
C ILE A 130 7.66 -15.71 0.85
N GLU A 131 6.68 -16.02 1.69
CA GLU A 131 5.80 -17.18 1.55
C GLU A 131 5.03 -17.15 0.23
N ARG A 132 4.55 -15.98 -0.17
CA ARG A 132 3.76 -15.78 -1.41
C ARG A 132 4.64 -15.50 -2.63
N ASN A 133 5.94 -15.62 -2.50
CA ASN A 133 6.91 -15.41 -3.58
C ASN A 133 6.87 -13.99 -4.18
N VAL A 134 6.61 -13.00 -3.34
CA VAL A 134 6.65 -11.58 -3.70
C VAL A 134 8.10 -11.11 -3.60
N LYS A 135 8.69 -10.75 -4.74
CA LYS A 135 10.09 -10.32 -4.85
C LYS A 135 10.24 -8.86 -5.23
N MET A 136 9.22 -8.29 -5.84
CA MET A 136 9.24 -6.93 -6.36
C MET A 136 8.08 -6.12 -5.81
N VAL A 137 8.26 -4.81 -5.75
CA VAL A 137 7.18 -3.86 -5.47
C VAL A 137 6.97 -2.98 -6.70
N PRO A 138 5.73 -2.65 -7.07
CA PRO A 138 4.51 -3.17 -6.48
C PRO A 138 4.20 -4.60 -6.91
N THR A 139 3.62 -5.38 -6.00
CA THR A 139 2.94 -6.62 -6.34
C THR A 139 1.50 -6.51 -5.88
N VAL A 140 0.57 -6.70 -6.81
CA VAL A 140 -0.86 -6.53 -6.58
C VAL A 140 -1.53 -7.89 -6.76
N PHE A 141 -2.31 -8.30 -5.77
CA PHE A 141 -3.19 -9.46 -5.88
C PHE A 141 -4.63 -8.97 -5.95
N ILE A 142 -5.34 -9.35 -7.01
CA ILE A 142 -6.78 -9.09 -7.12
C ILE A 142 -7.45 -10.45 -6.99
N ASN A 143 -7.97 -10.74 -5.80
CA ASN A 143 -8.30 -12.08 -5.36
C ASN A 143 -7.07 -12.98 -5.56
N GLU A 144 -7.12 -13.99 -6.42
CA GLU A 144 -5.97 -14.89 -6.66
C GLU A 144 -5.07 -14.46 -7.83
N LEU A 145 -5.47 -13.43 -8.57
CA LEU A 145 -4.70 -12.95 -9.72
C LEU A 145 -3.53 -12.09 -9.27
N GLU A 146 -2.34 -12.42 -9.74
CA GLU A 146 -1.10 -11.72 -9.37
C GLU A 146 -0.59 -10.83 -10.49
N PHE A 147 -0.25 -9.60 -10.12
CA PHE A 147 0.41 -8.62 -10.99
C PHE A 147 1.66 -8.14 -10.27
N GLN A 148 2.77 -8.77 -10.56
CA GLN A 148 4.06 -8.43 -9.93
C GLN A 148 4.94 -7.67 -10.92
N TYR A 149 5.48 -6.50 -10.49
CA TYR A 149 6.41 -5.73 -11.30
C TYR A 149 7.49 -6.64 -11.92
N PRO A 150 7.84 -6.53 -13.22
CA PRO A 150 7.48 -5.46 -14.15
C PRO A 150 6.08 -5.56 -14.80
N ARG A 151 5.27 -6.54 -14.44
CA ARG A 151 3.88 -6.62 -14.90
C ARG A 151 3.03 -5.62 -14.12
N GLU A 152 2.77 -4.48 -14.73
CA GLU A 152 1.90 -3.45 -14.16
C GLU A 152 0.45 -3.64 -14.63
N ILE A 153 -0.48 -3.13 -13.82
CA ILE A 153 -1.89 -3.04 -14.17
C ILE A 153 -2.31 -1.57 -14.20
N PHE A 154 -3.03 -1.17 -15.24
CA PHE A 154 -3.47 0.21 -15.43
C PHE A 154 -5.00 0.31 -15.40
N ALA A 155 -5.53 1.53 -15.52
CA ALA A 155 -6.94 1.84 -15.23
C ALA A 155 -7.95 0.92 -15.92
N ASP A 156 -7.86 0.77 -17.24
CA ASP A 156 -8.86 -0.01 -17.99
C ASP A 156 -8.81 -1.50 -17.64
N GLU A 157 -7.61 -2.05 -17.53
CA GLU A 157 -7.42 -3.45 -17.13
C GLU A 157 -7.89 -3.68 -15.68
N LEU A 158 -7.59 -2.75 -14.79
CA LEU A 158 -8.03 -2.84 -13.40
C LEU A 158 -9.55 -2.93 -13.32
N LYS A 159 -10.26 -2.06 -14.02
CA LYS A 159 -11.73 -2.10 -14.09
C LYS A 159 -12.24 -3.42 -14.65
N GLU A 160 -11.64 -3.89 -15.75
CA GLU A 160 -12.02 -5.15 -16.39
C GLU A 160 -11.84 -6.35 -15.45
N VAL A 161 -10.71 -6.40 -14.75
CA VAL A 161 -10.43 -7.48 -13.79
C VAL A 161 -11.42 -7.44 -12.63
N ILE A 162 -11.72 -6.27 -12.09
CA ILE A 162 -12.70 -6.11 -11.00
C ILE A 162 -14.09 -6.60 -11.47
N GLU A 163 -14.55 -6.14 -12.63
CA GLU A 163 -15.84 -6.52 -13.17
C GLU A 163 -15.93 -8.03 -13.41
N THR A 164 -14.85 -8.63 -13.91
CA THR A 164 -14.77 -10.08 -14.12
C THR A 164 -14.88 -10.84 -12.80
N GLN A 165 -14.17 -10.38 -11.76
CA GLN A 165 -14.23 -11.00 -10.43
C GLN A 165 -15.62 -10.85 -9.80
N LEU A 166 -16.25 -9.70 -9.96
CA LEU A 166 -17.61 -9.48 -9.47
C LEU A 166 -18.60 -10.45 -10.11
N LYS A 167 -18.50 -10.68 -11.40
CA LYS A 167 -19.34 -11.65 -12.12
C LYS A 167 -19.16 -13.08 -11.60
N LYS A 168 -17.93 -13.47 -11.25
CA LYS A 168 -17.63 -14.80 -10.72
C LYS A 168 -18.32 -15.09 -9.39
N VAL A 169 -18.54 -14.06 -8.57
CA VAL A 169 -19.19 -14.20 -7.26
C VAL A 169 -20.68 -13.89 -7.32
N GLY A 170 -21.24 -13.68 -8.50
CA GLY A 170 -22.67 -13.46 -8.68
C GLY A 170 -23.16 -12.07 -8.29
N VAL A 171 -22.29 -11.09 -8.37
CA VAL A 171 -22.60 -9.71 -7.96
C VAL A 171 -22.75 -8.80 -9.17
#